data_af1cf71a918f0116979f012ebe3a83ab
#
_entry.id   af1cf71a918f0116979f012ebe3a83ab
#
_cell.length_a   1.000
_cell.length_b   1.000
_cell.length_c   1.000
_cell.angle_alpha   90.00
_cell.angle_beta   90.00
_cell.angle_gamma   90.00
#
_symmetry.space_group_name_H-M   'P 1'
#
loop_
_entity.id
_entity.type
_entity.pdbx_description
1 polymer ?
#
loop_
_entity_poly.entity_id
_entity_poly.type
_entity_poly.pdbx_seq_one_letter_code
_entity_poly.pdbx_strand_id
1 'polypeptide(L)'
;MALWGVRTLFKWAKNTAIGGLGIGGALLVLLVAFQEKLIYVPNAPGLAKEYPFDPTRLSMQFEDVWLTTEDGVKIHCWYLPHSRKAPTVLWLQENAGNMSYRLLFVKPLLRVCQCNVLMVMYRGYGSSEGSPSEDGLRRDAKAALDYLAQRDDVDEKNIAVFGRSLGGAVAIDLVSRHQDKVRALIIENTFTCIPDMAAKMFPFLKAVGMRRNGALSFLIRNQWDNLGKISSIKVPLLMLASTMDEMVPYAHMEALHKHQKSENCVFYPMQAHHMTAYEECRNEYWPVLKSFFEAHMQ
;
A
#
# COMPACT_ATOMS: atom_id res chain seq x y z
N MET A 1 -49.44 19.81 -36.61
CA MET A 1 -48.87 20.18 -35.29
C MET A 1 -48.11 19.04 -34.57
N ALA A 2 -48.53 17.79 -34.63
CA ALA A 2 -47.89 16.68 -33.91
C ALA A 2 -46.43 16.35 -34.33
N LEU A 3 -46.11 16.45 -35.60
CA LEU A 3 -44.74 16.17 -36.14
C LEU A 3 -43.66 17.19 -35.74
N TRP A 4 -44.05 18.43 -35.42
CA TRP A 4 -43.12 19.46 -34.99
C TRP A 4 -42.69 19.27 -33.52
N GLY A 5 -43.59 18.84 -32.65
CA GLY A 5 -43.31 18.54 -31.25
C GLY A 5 -42.38 17.36 -31.07
N VAL A 6 -42.52 16.30 -31.87
CA VAL A 6 -41.64 15.11 -31.82
C VAL A 6 -40.24 15.45 -32.26
N ARG A 7 -40.05 16.24 -33.33
CA ARG A 7 -38.71 16.68 -33.78
C ARG A 7 -38.00 17.57 -32.75
N THR A 8 -38.74 18.41 -32.04
CA THR A 8 -38.19 19.27 -30.99
C THR A 8 -37.76 18.46 -29.77
N LEU A 9 -38.57 17.51 -29.33
CA LEU A 9 -38.24 16.56 -28.27
C LEU A 9 -37.01 15.71 -28.60
N PHE A 10 -36.90 15.21 -29.83
CA PHE A 10 -35.71 14.46 -30.29
C PHE A 10 -34.43 15.34 -30.31
N LYS A 11 -34.54 16.62 -30.74
CA LYS A 11 -33.40 17.55 -30.68
C LYS A 11 -32.97 17.84 -29.24
N TRP A 12 -33.91 18.05 -28.32
CA TRP A 12 -33.62 18.27 -26.91
C TRP A 12 -32.97 17.03 -26.29
N ALA A 13 -33.51 15.84 -26.49
CA ALA A 13 -32.94 14.59 -26.01
C ALA A 13 -31.54 14.34 -26.56
N LYS A 14 -31.32 14.61 -27.87
CA LYS A 14 -30.01 14.50 -28.49
C LYS A 14 -28.98 15.51 -27.93
N ASN A 15 -29.38 16.76 -27.72
CA ASN A 15 -28.47 17.78 -27.18
C ASN A 15 -28.16 17.54 -25.70
N THR A 16 -29.14 17.04 -24.92
CA THR A 16 -28.91 16.64 -23.51
C THR A 16 -28.00 15.44 -23.43
N ALA A 17 -28.15 14.45 -24.31
CA ALA A 17 -27.26 13.30 -24.39
C ALA A 17 -25.85 13.69 -24.82
N ILE A 18 -25.72 14.58 -25.81
CA ILE A 18 -24.39 15.09 -26.25
C ILE A 18 -23.74 15.92 -25.14
N GLY A 19 -24.50 16.79 -24.45
CA GLY A 19 -24.04 17.54 -23.30
C GLY A 19 -23.58 16.63 -22.16
N GLY A 20 -24.34 15.59 -21.82
CA GLY A 20 -24.02 14.60 -20.82
C GLY A 20 -22.77 13.79 -21.17
N LEU A 21 -22.62 13.37 -22.42
CA LEU A 21 -21.43 12.70 -22.93
C LEU A 21 -20.20 13.62 -22.89
N GLY A 22 -20.36 14.91 -23.21
CA GLY A 22 -19.27 15.90 -23.12
C GLY A 22 -18.78 16.12 -21.70
N ILE A 23 -19.70 16.27 -20.73
CA ILE A 23 -19.37 16.42 -19.32
C ILE A 23 -18.73 15.13 -18.77
N GLY A 24 -19.27 13.97 -19.09
CA GLY A 24 -18.72 12.67 -18.69
C GLY A 24 -17.32 12.43 -19.26
N GLY A 25 -17.11 12.79 -20.52
CA GLY A 25 -15.80 12.73 -21.17
C GLY A 25 -14.78 13.67 -20.54
N ALA A 26 -15.17 14.93 -20.25
CA ALA A 26 -14.30 15.88 -19.56
C ALA A 26 -13.93 15.40 -18.15
N LEU A 27 -14.89 14.86 -17.40
CA LEU A 27 -14.63 14.29 -16.07
C LEU A 27 -13.65 13.13 -16.16
N LEU A 28 -13.83 12.22 -17.12
CA LEU A 28 -12.91 11.10 -17.33
C LEU A 28 -11.50 11.57 -17.63
N VAL A 29 -11.33 12.57 -18.51
CA VAL A 29 -10.02 13.18 -18.83
C VAL A 29 -9.40 13.76 -17.56
N LEU A 30 -10.14 14.48 -16.73
CA LEU A 30 -9.63 15.03 -15.46
C LEU A 30 -9.22 13.92 -14.49
N LEU A 31 -10.02 12.85 -14.33
CA LEU A 31 -9.68 11.72 -13.49
C LEU A 31 -8.39 11.03 -13.97
N VAL A 32 -8.22 10.85 -15.26
CA VAL A 32 -7.01 10.25 -15.84
C VAL A 32 -5.82 11.21 -15.70
N ALA A 33 -6.00 12.50 -15.93
CA ALA A 33 -4.92 13.49 -15.85
C ALA A 33 -4.38 13.66 -14.42
N PHE A 34 -5.26 13.62 -13.42
CA PHE A 34 -4.94 13.88 -12.03
C PHE A 34 -4.98 12.62 -11.14
N GLN A 35 -4.91 11.41 -11.73
CA GLN A 35 -5.07 10.16 -11.00
C GLN A 35 -4.06 9.99 -9.86
N GLU A 36 -2.81 10.45 -10.00
CA GLU A 36 -1.82 10.36 -8.94
C GLU A 36 -2.25 11.16 -7.70
N LYS A 37 -2.87 12.34 -7.88
CA LYS A 37 -3.39 13.17 -6.78
C LYS A 37 -4.63 12.56 -6.11
N LEU A 38 -5.34 11.70 -6.81
CA LEU A 38 -6.51 10.98 -6.28
C LEU A 38 -6.11 9.69 -5.55
N ILE A 39 -5.07 9.02 -6.07
CA ILE A 39 -4.58 7.75 -5.51
C ILE A 39 -3.71 8.01 -4.30
N TYR A 40 -2.74 8.94 -4.40
CA TYR A 40 -1.76 9.19 -3.34
C TYR A 40 -2.14 10.44 -2.54
N VAL A 41 -2.16 10.30 -1.22
CA VAL A 41 -2.61 11.34 -0.28
C VAL A 41 -1.49 11.72 0.69
N PRO A 42 -0.38 12.31 0.22
CA PRO A 42 0.74 12.68 1.10
C PRO A 42 0.33 13.70 2.17
N ASN A 43 -0.66 14.54 1.89
CA ASN A 43 -1.18 15.58 2.79
C ASN A 43 -2.67 15.31 3.05
N ALA A 44 -2.98 14.51 4.05
CA ALA A 44 -4.36 14.28 4.46
C ALA A 44 -4.86 15.41 5.37
N PRO A 45 -6.11 15.87 5.23
CA PRO A 45 -6.69 16.84 6.15
C PRO A 45 -6.59 16.36 7.60
N GLY A 46 -6.12 17.24 8.49
CA GLY A 46 -5.94 16.93 9.92
C GLY A 46 -4.66 16.18 10.28
N LEU A 47 -3.84 15.79 9.30
CA LEU A 47 -2.51 15.22 9.52
C LEU A 47 -1.42 16.22 9.09
N ALA A 48 -0.48 16.52 9.99
CA ALA A 48 0.65 17.38 9.64
C ALA A 48 1.54 16.69 8.62
N LYS A 49 2.10 17.45 7.67
CA LYS A 49 3.13 16.97 6.75
C LYS A 49 4.44 16.73 7.51
N GLU A 50 4.79 17.69 8.38
CA GLU A 50 5.92 17.59 9.28
C GLU A 50 5.68 16.48 10.31
N TYR A 51 6.76 15.92 10.84
CA TYR A 51 6.68 14.91 11.90
C TYR A 51 6.32 15.58 13.24
N PRO A 52 5.14 15.28 13.83
CA PRO A 52 4.77 15.85 15.13
C PRO A 52 5.73 15.45 16.25
N PHE A 53 6.39 14.31 16.11
CA PHE A 53 7.42 13.81 17.00
C PHE A 53 8.25 12.72 16.30
N ASP A 54 9.45 12.49 16.80
CA ASP A 54 10.35 11.43 16.37
C ASP A 54 10.31 10.23 17.35
N PRO A 55 11.05 9.15 17.08
CA PRO A 55 11.06 7.95 17.94
C PRO A 55 11.52 8.19 19.37
N THR A 56 12.31 9.23 19.66
CA THR A 56 12.80 9.53 21.02
C THR A 56 11.66 9.89 21.98
N ARG A 57 10.58 10.49 21.45
CA ARG A 57 9.36 10.77 22.23
C ARG A 57 8.76 9.52 22.87
N LEU A 58 8.97 8.37 22.25
CA LEU A 58 8.53 7.07 22.76
C LEU A 58 9.68 6.27 23.38
N SER A 59 10.82 6.90 23.69
CA SER A 59 12.03 6.27 24.23
C SER A 59 12.55 5.13 23.35
N MET A 60 12.50 5.33 22.03
CA MET A 60 13.12 4.43 21.04
C MET A 60 14.38 5.08 20.49
N GLN A 61 15.42 4.27 20.32
CA GLN A 61 16.61 4.68 19.56
C GLN A 61 16.31 4.60 18.07
N PHE A 62 16.89 5.51 17.29
CA PHE A 62 16.77 5.47 15.84
C PHE A 62 17.95 6.17 15.16
N GLU A 63 18.13 5.84 13.90
CA GLU A 63 19.03 6.54 12.98
C GLU A 63 18.15 7.29 11.96
N ASP A 64 18.46 8.55 11.74
CA ASP A 64 17.84 9.37 10.69
C ASP A 64 18.55 9.09 9.37
N VAL A 65 17.87 8.46 8.43
CA VAL A 65 18.46 7.90 7.21
C VAL A 65 17.88 8.57 5.97
N TRP A 66 18.76 9.02 5.09
CA TRP A 66 18.40 9.56 3.78
C TRP A 66 18.93 8.66 2.68
N LEU A 67 18.05 8.18 1.81
CA LEU A 67 18.41 7.34 0.69
C LEU A 67 18.21 8.11 -0.62
N THR A 68 19.10 7.90 -1.58
CA THR A 68 18.93 8.40 -2.94
C THR A 68 18.52 7.24 -3.84
N THR A 69 17.37 7.37 -4.46
CA THR A 69 16.85 6.37 -5.39
C THR A 69 17.61 6.39 -6.72
N GLU A 70 17.45 5.38 -7.57
CA GLU A 70 18.14 5.28 -8.86
C GLU A 70 17.83 6.44 -9.84
N ASP A 71 16.70 7.12 -9.65
CA ASP A 71 16.30 8.31 -10.40
C ASP A 71 16.63 9.63 -9.68
N GLY A 72 17.47 9.57 -8.63
CA GLY A 72 18.04 10.74 -7.95
C GLY A 72 17.13 11.38 -6.91
N VAL A 73 15.97 10.83 -6.60
CA VAL A 73 15.05 11.35 -5.58
C VAL A 73 15.54 10.97 -4.19
N LYS A 74 15.57 11.94 -3.26
CA LYS A 74 15.93 11.70 -1.87
C LYS A 74 14.69 11.34 -1.07
N ILE A 75 14.73 10.18 -0.42
CA ILE A 75 13.67 9.70 0.46
C ILE A 75 14.18 9.58 1.90
N HIS A 76 13.29 9.89 2.82
CA HIS A 76 13.58 9.91 4.25
C HIS A 76 13.13 8.59 4.90
N CYS A 77 13.96 8.05 5.77
CA CYS A 77 13.70 6.80 6.49
C CYS A 77 14.12 6.94 7.95
N TRP A 78 13.51 6.14 8.82
CA TRP A 78 14.01 5.91 10.18
C TRP A 78 14.39 4.45 10.35
N TYR A 79 15.65 4.21 10.71
CA TYR A 79 16.09 2.87 11.11
C TYR A 79 16.05 2.77 12.65
N LEU A 80 15.26 1.83 13.15
CA LEU A 80 15.07 1.57 14.56
C LEU A 80 15.76 0.25 14.90
N PRO A 81 16.96 0.27 15.52
CA PRO A 81 17.70 -0.94 15.88
C PRO A 81 17.05 -1.63 17.09
N HIS A 82 17.00 -2.95 17.07
CA HIS A 82 16.77 -3.80 18.22
C HIS A 82 18.07 -4.41 18.72
N SER A 83 18.74 -5.16 17.85
CA SER A 83 20.07 -5.70 18.10
C SER A 83 20.76 -6.06 16.78
N ARG A 84 22.10 -6.16 16.83
CA ARG A 84 22.89 -6.54 15.66
C ARG A 84 22.48 -7.93 15.16
N LYS A 85 22.27 -8.04 13.85
CA LYS A 85 21.84 -9.28 13.17
C LYS A 85 20.49 -9.85 13.63
N ALA A 86 19.69 -9.08 14.38
CA ALA A 86 18.28 -9.44 14.58
C ALA A 86 17.51 -9.46 13.25
N PRO A 87 16.40 -10.22 13.16
CA PRO A 87 15.48 -10.10 12.04
C PRO A 87 15.16 -8.62 11.73
N THR A 88 15.09 -8.26 10.48
CA THR A 88 14.85 -6.86 10.10
C THR A 88 13.58 -6.73 9.29
N VAL A 89 12.72 -5.80 9.67
CA VAL A 89 11.48 -5.48 8.96
C VAL A 89 11.68 -4.23 8.11
N LEU A 90 11.49 -4.36 6.82
CA LEU A 90 11.25 -3.23 5.92
C LEU A 90 9.77 -2.86 6.01
N TRP A 91 9.48 -1.77 6.73
CA TRP A 91 8.11 -1.28 6.92
C TRP A 91 7.70 -0.32 5.81
N LEU A 92 6.66 -0.71 5.06
CA LEU A 92 6.06 0.05 3.97
C LEU A 92 4.70 0.58 4.40
N GLN A 93 4.59 1.89 4.56
CA GLN A 93 3.44 2.54 5.17
C GLN A 93 2.20 2.62 4.27
N GLU A 94 1.10 2.98 4.89
CA GLU A 94 -0.19 3.26 4.26
C GLU A 94 -0.17 4.58 3.47
N ASN A 95 -1.28 4.90 2.82
CA ASN A 95 -1.39 6.00 1.87
C ASN A 95 -1.37 7.41 2.48
N ALA A 96 -1.63 7.61 3.77
CA ALA A 96 -1.80 8.93 4.35
C ALA A 96 -0.91 9.16 5.57
N GLY A 97 -0.58 10.43 5.81
CA GLY A 97 0.24 10.84 6.95
C GLY A 97 1.72 10.54 6.77
N ASN A 98 2.43 10.43 7.88
CA ASN A 98 3.87 10.18 7.90
C ASN A 98 4.25 9.13 8.97
N MET A 99 5.51 8.72 8.99
CA MET A 99 6.00 7.65 9.86
C MET A 99 5.90 7.96 11.35
N SER A 100 5.82 9.24 11.75
CA SER A 100 5.61 9.63 13.15
C SER A 100 4.29 9.05 13.71
N TYR A 101 3.23 9.07 12.92
CA TYR A 101 1.93 8.50 13.32
C TYR A 101 1.94 6.96 13.43
N ARG A 102 2.96 6.29 12.92
CA ARG A 102 3.10 4.81 12.93
C ARG A 102 3.93 4.30 14.09
N LEU A 103 4.57 5.18 14.84
CA LEU A 103 5.44 4.80 15.95
C LEU A 103 4.69 4.05 17.07
N LEU A 104 3.38 4.31 17.25
CA LEU A 104 2.55 3.59 18.22
C LEU A 104 2.35 2.11 17.82
N PHE A 105 2.38 1.80 16.53
CA PHE A 105 2.39 0.44 16.01
C PHE A 105 3.80 -0.17 16.02
N VAL A 106 4.79 0.58 15.57
CA VAL A 106 6.17 0.08 15.39
C VAL A 106 6.83 -0.24 16.74
N LYS A 107 6.52 0.52 17.79
CA LYS A 107 7.08 0.24 19.13
C LYS A 107 6.73 -1.15 19.68
N PRO A 108 5.47 -1.61 19.71
CA PRO A 108 5.16 -2.99 20.06
C PRO A 108 5.70 -4.00 19.05
N LEU A 109 5.77 -3.70 17.75
CA LEU A 109 6.37 -4.58 16.75
C LEU A 109 7.82 -4.92 17.09
N LEU A 110 8.65 -3.92 17.37
CA LEU A 110 10.05 -4.08 17.80
C LEU A 110 10.18 -5.02 19.01
N ARG A 111 9.29 -4.86 19.99
CA ARG A 111 9.34 -5.63 21.25
C ARG A 111 8.85 -7.06 21.09
N VAL A 112 7.75 -7.25 20.36
CA VAL A 112 7.10 -8.57 20.21
C VAL A 112 7.90 -9.45 19.28
N CYS A 113 8.36 -8.90 18.15
CA CYS A 113 9.11 -9.65 17.15
C CYS A 113 10.64 -9.61 17.37
N GLN A 114 11.13 -8.82 18.35
CA GLN A 114 12.56 -8.64 18.62
C GLN A 114 13.36 -8.36 17.34
N CYS A 115 12.88 -7.43 16.53
CA CYS A 115 13.39 -7.14 15.20
C CYS A 115 13.87 -5.69 15.07
N ASN A 116 14.79 -5.43 14.15
CA ASN A 116 15.05 -4.09 13.66
C ASN A 116 13.93 -3.65 12.71
N VAL A 117 13.70 -2.35 12.56
CA VAL A 117 12.70 -1.83 11.61
C VAL A 117 13.29 -0.67 10.81
N LEU A 118 13.21 -0.74 9.48
CA LEU A 118 13.40 0.41 8.61
C LEU A 118 12.03 0.93 8.17
N MET A 119 11.66 2.11 8.64
CA MET A 119 10.45 2.82 8.22
C MET A 119 10.77 3.70 7.03
N VAL A 120 9.99 3.56 5.95
CA VAL A 120 10.23 4.28 4.69
C VAL A 120 9.16 5.33 4.47
N MET A 121 9.60 6.56 4.25
CA MET A 121 8.75 7.65 3.78
C MET A 121 8.84 7.70 2.26
N TYR A 122 7.75 7.39 1.55
CA TYR A 122 7.74 7.45 0.09
C TYR A 122 7.98 8.87 -0.42
N ARG A 123 8.45 8.97 -1.66
CA ARG A 123 8.56 10.26 -2.35
C ARG A 123 7.28 11.08 -2.28
N GLY A 124 7.43 12.37 -1.96
CA GLY A 124 6.31 13.31 -1.79
C GLY A 124 5.64 13.27 -0.42
N TYR A 125 5.89 12.23 0.41
CA TYR A 125 5.35 12.12 1.77
C TYR A 125 6.36 12.63 2.81
N GLY A 126 5.87 13.22 3.89
CA GLY A 126 6.71 13.75 4.98
C GLY A 126 7.82 14.65 4.44
N SER A 127 9.08 14.35 4.80
CA SER A 127 10.26 15.10 4.35
C SER A 127 10.86 14.60 3.03
N SER A 128 10.37 13.49 2.48
CA SER A 128 10.88 12.95 1.21
C SER A 128 10.59 13.89 0.03
N GLU A 129 11.54 13.96 -0.88
CA GLU A 129 11.42 14.75 -2.11
C GLU A 129 10.51 14.09 -3.16
N GLY A 130 10.28 14.78 -4.28
CA GLY A 130 9.58 14.25 -5.45
C GLY A 130 8.07 14.22 -5.35
N SER A 131 7.45 13.40 -6.20
CA SER A 131 6.01 13.21 -6.29
C SER A 131 5.68 11.71 -6.42
N PRO A 132 4.64 11.21 -5.75
CA PRO A 132 4.31 9.79 -5.74
C PRO A 132 3.76 9.31 -7.08
N SER A 133 4.16 8.11 -7.47
CA SER A 133 3.63 7.32 -8.58
C SER A 133 3.93 5.85 -8.33
N GLU A 134 3.27 4.93 -9.04
CA GLU A 134 3.55 3.50 -8.87
C GLU A 134 5.03 3.18 -9.13
N ASP A 135 5.59 3.69 -10.23
CA ASP A 135 6.99 3.49 -10.58
C ASP A 135 7.95 4.14 -9.56
N GLY A 136 7.59 5.33 -9.09
CA GLY A 136 8.35 6.03 -8.06
C GLY A 136 8.41 5.26 -6.73
N LEU A 137 7.26 4.80 -6.22
CA LEU A 137 7.21 4.03 -4.96
C LEU A 137 7.93 2.68 -5.08
N ARG A 138 7.97 2.07 -6.27
CA ARG A 138 8.79 0.88 -6.55
C ARG A 138 10.28 1.14 -6.34
N ARG A 139 10.77 2.26 -6.89
CA ARG A 139 12.17 2.68 -6.72
C ARG A 139 12.49 3.01 -5.27
N ASP A 140 11.57 3.66 -4.56
CA ASP A 140 11.72 3.96 -3.14
C ASP A 140 11.88 2.68 -2.30
N ALA A 141 10.98 1.73 -2.49
CA ALA A 141 11.02 0.45 -1.77
C ALA A 141 12.27 -0.37 -2.12
N LYS A 142 12.69 -0.36 -3.40
CA LYS A 142 13.92 -1.02 -3.84
C LYS A 142 15.15 -0.39 -3.19
N ALA A 143 15.26 0.93 -3.18
CA ALA A 143 16.38 1.64 -2.56
C ALA A 143 16.47 1.31 -1.05
N ALA A 144 15.33 1.19 -0.37
CA ALA A 144 15.29 0.81 1.04
C ALA A 144 15.72 -0.65 1.27
N LEU A 145 15.31 -1.59 0.42
CA LEU A 145 15.74 -2.98 0.49
C LEU A 145 17.24 -3.12 0.22
N ASP A 146 17.75 -2.43 -0.80
CA ASP A 146 19.18 -2.44 -1.14
C ASP A 146 20.03 -1.82 -0.02
N TYR A 147 19.55 -0.77 0.64
CA TYR A 147 20.19 -0.17 1.81
C TYR A 147 20.32 -1.18 2.96
N LEU A 148 19.23 -1.89 3.29
CA LEU A 148 19.28 -2.92 4.34
C LEU A 148 20.24 -4.04 4.02
N ALA A 149 20.30 -4.49 2.77
CA ALA A 149 21.20 -5.55 2.33
C ALA A 149 22.69 -5.15 2.37
N GLN A 150 22.99 -3.85 2.41
CA GLN A 150 24.37 -3.34 2.46
C GLN A 150 24.84 -3.00 3.88
N ARG A 151 23.98 -3.08 4.88
CA ARG A 151 24.32 -2.75 6.27
C ARG A 151 25.06 -3.91 6.94
N ASP A 152 26.19 -3.61 7.59
CA ASP A 152 26.98 -4.62 8.32
C ASP A 152 26.29 -5.16 9.57
N ASP A 153 25.36 -4.42 10.16
CA ASP A 153 24.63 -4.78 11.36
C ASP A 153 23.30 -5.49 11.08
N VAL A 154 22.90 -5.61 9.81
CA VAL A 154 21.73 -6.35 9.36
C VAL A 154 22.12 -7.73 8.81
N ASP A 155 21.32 -8.74 9.07
CA ASP A 155 21.41 -10.02 8.37
C ASP A 155 20.60 -9.94 7.07
N GLU A 156 21.28 -9.82 5.93
CA GLU A 156 20.65 -9.70 4.61
C GLU A 156 19.74 -10.88 4.23
N LYS A 157 19.96 -12.05 4.85
CA LYS A 157 19.16 -13.27 4.63
C LYS A 157 17.91 -13.31 5.50
N ASN A 158 17.75 -12.34 6.41
CA ASN A 158 16.69 -12.33 7.41
C ASN A 158 15.90 -11.01 7.40
N ILE A 159 15.54 -10.57 6.20
CA ILE A 159 14.73 -9.37 5.97
C ILE A 159 13.29 -9.78 5.65
N ALA A 160 12.33 -9.32 6.47
CA ALA A 160 10.91 -9.39 6.16
C ALA A 160 10.43 -8.06 5.57
N VAL A 161 9.52 -8.13 4.61
CA VAL A 161 8.81 -6.94 4.10
C VAL A 161 7.42 -6.92 4.70
N PHE A 162 7.06 -5.83 5.37
CA PHE A 162 5.74 -5.64 5.94
C PHE A 162 5.07 -4.42 5.33
N GLY A 163 3.90 -4.61 4.72
CA GLY A 163 3.11 -3.54 4.13
C GLY A 163 1.64 -3.58 4.51
N ARG A 164 1.08 -2.41 4.89
CA ARG A 164 -0.35 -2.24 5.16
C ARG A 164 -0.99 -1.38 4.09
N SER A 165 -2.22 -1.71 3.65
CA SER A 165 -2.98 -0.92 2.68
C SER A 165 -2.17 -0.66 1.40
N LEU A 166 -1.90 0.59 1.01
CA LEU A 166 -0.99 0.93 -0.09
C LEU A 166 0.39 0.27 0.08
N GLY A 167 0.92 0.26 1.29
CA GLY A 167 2.20 -0.40 1.59
C GLY A 167 2.17 -1.89 1.31
N GLY A 168 1.02 -2.56 1.47
CA GLY A 168 0.83 -3.96 1.07
C GLY A 168 0.97 -4.16 -0.44
N ALA A 169 0.48 -3.22 -1.25
CA ALA A 169 0.67 -3.25 -2.69
C ALA A 169 2.13 -3.06 -3.09
N VAL A 170 2.82 -2.09 -2.45
CA VAL A 170 4.26 -1.87 -2.66
C VAL A 170 5.06 -3.11 -2.23
N ALA A 171 4.70 -3.74 -1.11
CA ALA A 171 5.34 -4.94 -0.58
C ALA A 171 5.20 -6.14 -1.54
N ILE A 172 3.99 -6.37 -2.05
CA ILE A 172 3.74 -7.44 -3.04
C ILE A 172 4.59 -7.20 -4.30
N ASP A 173 4.62 -5.97 -4.82
CA ASP A 173 5.43 -5.65 -6.02
C ASP A 173 6.93 -5.85 -5.75
N LEU A 174 7.45 -5.33 -4.64
CA LEU A 174 8.85 -5.45 -4.26
C LEU A 174 9.26 -6.94 -4.14
N VAL A 175 8.50 -7.71 -3.36
CA VAL A 175 8.81 -9.12 -3.13
C VAL A 175 8.66 -9.94 -4.40
N SER A 176 7.66 -9.68 -5.24
CA SER A 176 7.51 -10.40 -6.52
C SER A 176 8.73 -10.29 -7.43
N ARG A 177 9.54 -9.23 -7.27
CA ARG A 177 10.75 -8.96 -8.08
C ARG A 177 12.06 -9.35 -7.39
N HIS A 178 12.08 -9.45 -6.05
CA HIS A 178 13.30 -9.56 -5.24
C HIS A 178 13.18 -10.63 -4.14
N GLN A 179 12.55 -11.78 -4.46
CA GLN A 179 12.34 -12.86 -3.48
C GLN A 179 13.64 -13.44 -2.94
N ASP A 180 14.71 -13.39 -3.70
CA ASP A 180 16.05 -13.81 -3.32
C ASP A 180 16.66 -13.01 -2.15
N LYS A 181 16.17 -11.77 -1.95
CA LYS A 181 16.62 -10.86 -0.88
C LYS A 181 15.64 -10.76 0.29
N VAL A 182 14.49 -11.45 0.22
CA VAL A 182 13.42 -11.32 1.21
C VAL A 182 13.09 -12.67 1.81
N ARG A 183 13.18 -12.76 3.14
CA ARG A 183 12.89 -13.97 3.90
C ARG A 183 11.40 -14.25 4.04
N ALA A 184 10.59 -13.20 4.24
CA ALA A 184 9.15 -13.33 4.44
C ALA A 184 8.39 -12.07 4.01
N LEU A 185 7.12 -12.23 3.64
CA LEU A 185 6.21 -11.14 3.32
C LEU A 185 5.05 -11.12 4.32
N ILE A 186 4.74 -9.93 4.85
CA ILE A 186 3.58 -9.68 5.69
C ILE A 186 2.75 -8.59 5.02
N ILE A 187 1.49 -8.88 4.74
CA ILE A 187 0.56 -7.90 4.18
C ILE A 187 -0.67 -7.78 5.06
N GLU A 188 -1.14 -6.55 5.22
CA GLU A 188 -2.31 -6.23 6.03
C GLU A 188 -3.25 -5.31 5.26
N ASN A 189 -4.54 -5.70 5.18
CA ASN A 189 -5.65 -4.88 4.67
C ASN A 189 -5.36 -4.22 3.31
N THR A 190 -4.77 -4.96 2.37
CA THR A 190 -4.44 -4.45 1.04
C THR A 190 -5.45 -4.89 -0.02
N PHE A 191 -5.32 -4.35 -1.22
CA PHE A 191 -6.28 -4.48 -2.31
C PHE A 191 -5.75 -5.32 -3.48
N THR A 192 -6.65 -5.77 -4.35
CA THR A 192 -6.32 -6.57 -5.55
C THR A 192 -5.64 -5.74 -6.64
N CYS A 193 -6.13 -4.52 -6.89
CA CYS A 193 -5.55 -3.53 -7.80
C CYS A 193 -6.26 -2.17 -7.67
N ILE A 194 -5.63 -1.10 -8.16
CA ILE A 194 -6.23 0.25 -8.18
C ILE A 194 -7.47 0.33 -9.08
N PRO A 195 -7.52 -0.27 -10.29
CA PRO A 195 -8.74 -0.23 -11.09
C PRO A 195 -9.98 -0.77 -10.39
N ASP A 196 -9.86 -1.86 -9.61
CA ASP A 196 -11.00 -2.42 -8.88
C ASP A 196 -11.40 -1.53 -7.68
N MET A 197 -10.43 -0.93 -6.99
CA MET A 197 -10.70 0.06 -5.95
C MET A 197 -11.42 1.29 -6.50
N ALA A 198 -10.92 1.85 -7.61
CA ALA A 198 -11.54 2.98 -8.30
C ALA A 198 -12.97 2.66 -8.77
N ALA A 199 -13.18 1.48 -9.35
CA ALA A 199 -14.50 1.02 -9.80
C ALA A 199 -15.50 0.82 -8.65
N LYS A 200 -15.01 0.55 -7.42
CA LYS A 200 -15.84 0.51 -6.22
C LYS A 200 -16.19 1.90 -5.71
N MET A 201 -15.23 2.80 -5.66
CA MET A 201 -15.46 4.20 -5.22
C MET A 201 -16.33 4.97 -6.21
N PHE A 202 -16.16 4.68 -7.50
CA PHE A 202 -16.88 5.33 -8.60
C PHE A 202 -17.51 4.27 -9.51
N PRO A 203 -18.74 3.78 -9.21
CA PRO A 203 -19.37 2.67 -9.94
C PRO A 203 -19.50 2.88 -11.46
N PHE A 204 -19.59 4.15 -11.92
CA PHE A 204 -19.62 4.48 -13.35
C PHE A 204 -18.33 4.07 -14.08
N LEU A 205 -17.17 4.05 -13.40
CA LEU A 205 -15.91 3.60 -13.97
C LEU A 205 -15.96 2.11 -14.35
N LYS A 206 -16.66 1.31 -13.55
CA LYS A 206 -16.91 -0.10 -13.88
C LYS A 206 -17.75 -0.23 -15.16
N ALA A 207 -18.78 0.61 -15.31
CA ALA A 207 -19.66 0.60 -16.48
C ALA A 207 -18.94 0.99 -17.78
N VAL A 208 -17.97 1.91 -17.72
CA VAL A 208 -17.14 2.29 -18.88
C VAL A 208 -15.90 1.39 -19.07
N GLY A 209 -15.76 0.31 -18.31
CA GLY A 209 -14.67 -0.64 -18.46
C GLY A 209 -13.34 -0.25 -17.83
N MET A 210 -13.32 0.70 -16.89
CA MET A 210 -12.15 1.04 -16.06
C MET A 210 -12.12 0.17 -14.79
N ARG A 211 -11.91 -1.12 -14.98
CA ARG A 211 -11.72 -2.13 -13.94
C ARG A 211 -10.59 -3.06 -14.36
N ARG A 212 -10.10 -3.92 -13.49
CA ARG A 212 -9.06 -4.90 -13.84
C ARG A 212 -9.49 -5.68 -15.10
N ASN A 213 -8.60 -5.77 -16.08
CA ASN A 213 -8.84 -6.40 -17.37
C ASN A 213 -10.02 -5.81 -18.19
N GLY A 214 -10.50 -4.64 -17.85
CA GLY A 214 -11.53 -3.93 -18.62
C GLY A 214 -10.93 -3.15 -19.79
N ALA A 215 -11.79 -2.81 -20.78
CA ALA A 215 -11.36 -2.20 -22.04
C ALA A 215 -10.62 -0.85 -21.86
N LEU A 216 -10.91 -0.09 -20.80
CA LEU A 216 -10.28 1.20 -20.52
C LEU A 216 -9.32 1.16 -19.32
N SER A 217 -8.97 -0.03 -18.80
CA SER A 217 -8.04 -0.16 -17.67
C SER A 217 -6.66 0.43 -17.96
N PHE A 218 -6.22 0.45 -19.20
CA PHE A 218 -4.95 1.03 -19.63
C PHE A 218 -4.84 2.55 -19.40
N LEU A 219 -5.94 3.25 -19.20
CA LEU A 219 -5.96 4.67 -18.86
C LEU A 219 -5.52 4.92 -17.41
N ILE A 220 -5.61 3.93 -16.56
CA ILE A 220 -5.10 4.00 -15.19
C ILE A 220 -3.61 3.63 -15.23
N ARG A 221 -2.72 4.62 -15.05
CA ARG A 221 -1.26 4.40 -15.07
C ARG A 221 -0.77 3.65 -13.84
N ASN A 222 -1.38 3.91 -12.68
CA ASN A 222 -1.04 3.30 -11.41
C ASN A 222 -1.94 2.08 -11.19
N GLN A 223 -1.50 0.93 -11.65
CA GLN A 223 -2.30 -0.31 -11.63
C GLN A 223 -2.26 -1.03 -10.29
N TRP A 224 -1.08 -1.11 -9.67
CA TRP A 224 -0.84 -1.94 -8.49
C TRP A 224 -1.53 -3.31 -8.63
N ASP A 225 -1.26 -4.05 -9.71
CA ASP A 225 -1.88 -5.36 -9.97
C ASP A 225 -1.34 -6.43 -9.02
N ASN A 226 -1.79 -6.36 -7.77
CA ASN A 226 -1.40 -7.29 -6.71
C ASN A 226 -1.92 -8.69 -6.96
N LEU A 227 -3.14 -8.80 -7.49
CA LEU A 227 -3.76 -10.09 -7.81
C LEU A 227 -2.96 -10.87 -8.88
N GLY A 228 -2.39 -10.14 -9.85
CA GLY A 228 -1.51 -10.77 -10.86
C GLY A 228 -0.17 -11.21 -10.29
N LYS A 229 0.37 -10.48 -9.30
CA LYS A 229 1.70 -10.72 -8.75
C LYS A 229 1.74 -11.72 -7.60
N ILE A 230 0.70 -11.76 -6.76
CA ILE A 230 0.69 -12.57 -5.53
C ILE A 230 0.97 -14.06 -5.78
N SER A 231 0.55 -14.59 -6.93
CA SER A 231 0.75 -15.99 -7.31
C SER A 231 2.21 -16.34 -7.62
N SER A 232 3.08 -15.35 -7.87
CA SER A 232 4.51 -15.55 -8.11
C SER A 232 5.32 -15.63 -6.82
N ILE A 233 4.76 -15.17 -5.70
CA ILE A 233 5.43 -15.11 -4.41
C ILE A 233 5.48 -16.50 -3.78
N LYS A 234 6.69 -16.92 -3.39
CA LYS A 234 6.98 -18.24 -2.80
C LYS A 234 7.50 -18.17 -1.37
N VAL A 235 8.01 -17.01 -0.95
CA VAL A 235 8.46 -16.82 0.43
C VAL A 235 7.31 -17.01 1.42
N PRO A 236 7.57 -17.32 2.69
CA PRO A 236 6.56 -17.36 3.74
C PRO A 236 5.71 -16.08 3.73
N LEU A 237 4.39 -16.25 3.81
CA LEU A 237 3.42 -15.17 3.63
C LEU A 237 2.44 -15.12 4.81
N LEU A 238 2.41 -14.01 5.53
CA LEU A 238 1.37 -13.71 6.50
C LEU A 238 0.41 -12.67 5.92
N MET A 239 -0.88 -12.98 5.95
CA MET A 239 -1.96 -12.13 5.47
C MET A 239 -2.90 -11.80 6.63
N LEU A 240 -2.82 -10.58 7.14
CA LEU A 240 -3.69 -10.07 8.21
C LEU A 240 -4.88 -9.33 7.59
N ALA A 241 -6.09 -9.74 7.90
CA ALA A 241 -7.27 -9.26 7.20
C ALA A 241 -8.38 -8.82 8.16
N SER A 242 -8.72 -7.52 8.15
CA SER A 242 -9.80 -6.96 8.95
C SER A 242 -11.16 -7.19 8.28
N THR A 243 -12.08 -7.88 8.97
CA THR A 243 -13.40 -8.23 8.42
C THR A 243 -14.38 -7.06 8.43
N MET A 244 -14.11 -6.02 9.23
CA MET A 244 -14.89 -4.77 9.29
C MET A 244 -14.18 -3.59 8.63
N ASP A 245 -13.29 -3.87 7.67
CA ASP A 245 -12.53 -2.85 6.96
C ASP A 245 -13.46 -1.94 6.13
N GLU A 246 -13.52 -0.66 6.53
CA GLU A 246 -14.35 0.38 5.93
C GLU A 246 -13.70 1.04 4.70
N MET A 247 -12.39 0.88 4.52
CA MET A 247 -11.61 1.48 3.43
C MET A 247 -11.37 0.49 2.28
N VAL A 248 -10.78 -0.66 2.61
CA VAL A 248 -10.47 -1.73 1.65
C VAL A 248 -11.34 -2.94 2.00
N PRO A 249 -12.35 -3.27 1.20
CA PRO A 249 -13.21 -4.40 1.52
C PRO A 249 -12.47 -5.69 1.75
N TYR A 250 -12.83 -6.40 2.79
CA TYR A 250 -12.28 -7.71 3.16
C TYR A 250 -12.15 -8.69 1.99
N ALA A 251 -13.11 -8.64 1.04
CA ALA A 251 -13.11 -9.47 -0.18
C ALA A 251 -11.83 -9.33 -1.03
N HIS A 252 -11.11 -8.20 -0.93
CA HIS A 252 -9.82 -8.06 -1.62
C HIS A 252 -8.75 -8.97 -1.01
N MET A 253 -8.69 -9.04 0.33
CA MET A 253 -7.76 -9.95 1.02
C MET A 253 -8.12 -11.41 0.78
N GLU A 254 -9.41 -11.77 0.77
CA GLU A 254 -9.86 -13.12 0.40
C GLU A 254 -9.47 -13.48 -1.03
N ALA A 255 -9.63 -12.54 -1.98
CA ALA A 255 -9.23 -12.75 -3.36
C ALA A 255 -7.71 -12.96 -3.50
N LEU A 256 -6.91 -12.16 -2.81
CA LEU A 256 -5.45 -12.33 -2.77
C LEU A 256 -5.07 -13.69 -2.15
N HIS A 257 -5.68 -14.06 -1.03
CA HIS A 257 -5.45 -15.36 -0.38
C HIS A 257 -5.77 -16.52 -1.33
N LYS A 258 -6.88 -16.47 -2.02
CA LYS A 258 -7.27 -17.50 -2.99
C LYS A 258 -6.30 -17.66 -4.17
N HIS A 259 -5.58 -16.59 -4.54
CA HIS A 259 -4.67 -16.58 -5.69
C HIS A 259 -3.19 -16.77 -5.31
N GLN A 260 -2.82 -16.63 -4.04
CA GLN A 260 -1.46 -16.85 -3.60
C GLN A 260 -1.05 -18.33 -3.76
N LYS A 261 0.27 -18.59 -3.87
CA LYS A 261 0.84 -19.93 -4.06
C LYS A 261 2.05 -20.19 -3.17
N SER A 262 2.20 -19.44 -2.08
CA SER A 262 3.20 -19.74 -1.06
C SER A 262 2.77 -20.98 -0.29
N GLU A 263 3.68 -21.94 -0.13
CA GLU A 263 3.42 -23.17 0.66
C GLU A 263 3.30 -22.87 2.16
N ASN A 264 3.93 -21.78 2.61
CA ASN A 264 3.91 -21.32 3.99
C ASN A 264 3.05 -20.03 4.12
N CYS A 265 1.77 -20.12 3.76
CA CYS A 265 0.84 -19.01 3.88
C CYS A 265 -0.04 -19.14 5.12
N VAL A 266 -0.05 -18.10 5.93
CA VAL A 266 -0.99 -17.92 7.03
C VAL A 266 -1.96 -16.81 6.66
N PHE A 267 -3.25 -17.11 6.56
CA PHE A 267 -4.31 -16.12 6.39
C PHE A 267 -5.09 -16.00 7.69
N TYR A 268 -5.08 -14.82 8.28
CA TYR A 268 -5.66 -14.58 9.60
C TYR A 268 -6.70 -13.45 9.56
N PRO A 269 -8.00 -13.78 9.49
CA PRO A 269 -9.07 -12.78 9.57
C PRO A 269 -9.27 -12.34 11.04
N MET A 270 -9.52 -11.02 11.23
CA MET A 270 -9.80 -10.41 12.53
C MET A 270 -11.02 -9.51 12.45
N GLN A 271 -11.81 -9.44 13.49
CA GLN A 271 -12.96 -8.52 13.57
C GLN A 271 -12.48 -7.12 13.99
N ALA A 272 -11.91 -6.41 13.04
CA ALA A 272 -11.30 -5.09 13.25
C ALA A 272 -11.54 -4.17 12.05
N HIS A 273 -11.26 -2.89 12.22
CA HIS A 273 -11.27 -1.87 11.19
C HIS A 273 -9.92 -1.74 10.48
N HIS A 274 -9.87 -0.91 9.43
CA HIS A 274 -8.72 -0.81 8.51
C HIS A 274 -7.37 -0.59 9.18
N MET A 275 -7.30 0.30 10.17
CA MET A 275 -6.05 0.75 10.78
C MET A 275 -5.81 0.25 12.20
N THR A 276 -6.78 -0.40 12.83
CA THR A 276 -6.83 -0.58 14.28
C THR A 276 -6.78 -2.04 14.73
N ALA A 277 -6.54 -3.00 13.82
CA ALA A 277 -6.50 -4.42 14.14
C ALA A 277 -5.52 -4.76 15.29
N TYR A 278 -4.36 -4.11 15.32
CA TYR A 278 -3.34 -4.32 16.37
C TYR A 278 -3.76 -3.81 17.75
N GLU A 279 -4.78 -2.96 17.83
CA GLU A 279 -5.38 -2.45 19.07
C GLU A 279 -6.66 -3.23 19.41
N GLU A 280 -7.60 -3.34 18.46
CA GLU A 280 -8.91 -3.98 18.64
C GLU A 280 -8.78 -5.48 18.88
N CYS A 281 -7.91 -6.17 18.13
CA CYS A 281 -7.64 -7.61 18.27
C CYS A 281 -6.27 -7.88 18.90
N ARG A 282 -5.86 -7.05 19.85
CA ARG A 282 -4.53 -7.10 20.46
C ARG A 282 -4.09 -8.47 20.94
N ASN A 283 -5.02 -9.23 21.51
CA ASN A 283 -4.75 -10.56 22.08
C ASN A 283 -4.55 -11.65 21.03
N GLU A 284 -4.85 -11.37 19.77
CA GLU A 284 -4.69 -12.27 18.63
C GLU A 284 -3.59 -11.76 17.68
N TYR A 285 -3.60 -10.47 17.38
CA TYR A 285 -2.70 -9.83 16.42
C TYR A 285 -1.21 -10.08 16.74
N TRP A 286 -0.79 -9.72 17.96
CA TRP A 286 0.60 -9.83 18.36
C TRP A 286 1.08 -11.29 18.50
N PRO A 287 0.32 -12.24 19.10
CA PRO A 287 0.68 -13.64 19.10
C PRO A 287 0.82 -14.26 17.71
N VAL A 288 -0.08 -13.97 16.77
CA VAL A 288 0.00 -14.45 15.38
C VAL A 288 1.26 -13.94 14.70
N LEU A 289 1.54 -12.65 14.84
CA LEU A 289 2.74 -12.04 14.26
C LEU A 289 4.02 -12.64 14.88
N LYS A 290 4.05 -12.79 16.21
CA LYS A 290 5.17 -13.41 16.92
C LYS A 290 5.42 -14.83 16.46
N SER A 291 4.38 -15.67 16.41
CA SER A 291 4.49 -17.06 15.97
C SER A 291 5.00 -17.15 14.52
N PHE A 292 4.58 -16.25 13.64
CA PHE A 292 5.08 -16.19 12.27
C PHE A 292 6.57 -15.84 12.22
N PHE A 293 7.01 -14.89 13.03
CA PHE A 293 8.44 -14.53 13.14
C PHE A 293 9.27 -15.70 13.70
N GLU A 294 8.80 -16.36 14.77
CA GLU A 294 9.48 -17.52 15.36
C GLU A 294 9.61 -18.69 14.38
N ALA A 295 8.64 -18.89 13.50
CA ALA A 295 8.66 -19.95 12.50
C ALA A 295 9.56 -19.65 11.29
N HIS A 296 9.70 -18.40 10.89
CA HIS A 296 10.28 -18.06 9.58
C HIS A 296 11.45 -17.06 9.60
N MET A 297 11.70 -16.39 10.74
CA MET A 297 12.67 -15.29 10.86
C MET A 297 13.79 -15.61 11.88
N GLN A 298 14.27 -16.84 11.89
CA GLN A 298 15.41 -17.30 12.72
C GLN A 298 16.68 -17.41 11.92
#